data_c9f778bead3552135e2a299a34304aec
#
_entry.id   c9f778bead3552135e2a299a34304aec
#
_cell.length_a   1.000
_cell.length_b   1.000
_cell.length_c   1.000
_cell.angle_alpha   90.00
_cell.angle_beta   90.00
_cell.angle_gamma   90.00
#
_symmetry.space_group_name_H-M   'P 1'
#
loop_
_entity.id
_entity.type
_entity.pdbx_description
1 polymer ?
#
loop_
_entity_poly.entity_id
_entity_poly.type
_entity_poly.pdbx_seq_one_letter_code
_entity_poly.pdbx_strand_id
1 'polypeptide(L)'
;MLTEEPKGDGPLVVGLGGTLRSNSSTERALRHCLAAVERQGGRTKLYCGGNIELPMYNPHDPARTREAIQLIEALREADAVIVGSPGYHGGVSGLVKNALDYIEDMRADSRVYLDNKPWGCISCAYGWQAAVGTLNQLRGVGHALRAWPTPLGVAINSADQIWDEAGELVDATVTSQLNLLASQVLTFVRSASGQAAR
;
A
#
# COMPACT_ATOMS: atom_id res chain seq x y z
N MET A 1 13.04 2.03 -12.73
CA MET A 1 12.52 0.90 -13.53
C MET A 1 11.02 1.14 -13.63
N LEU A 2 10.50 1.35 -14.85
CA LEU A 2 9.07 1.59 -15.06
C LEU A 2 8.31 0.32 -14.61
N THR A 3 7.25 0.47 -13.85
CA THR A 3 6.35 -0.65 -13.51
C THR A 3 5.76 -1.19 -14.82
N GLU A 4 5.92 -2.49 -15.07
CA GLU A 4 5.27 -3.14 -16.22
C GLU A 4 3.76 -2.94 -16.14
N GLU A 5 3.11 -2.78 -17.31
CA GLU A 5 1.64 -2.72 -17.39
C GLU A 5 1.05 -4.03 -16.86
N PRO A 6 0.08 -3.97 -15.92
CA PRO A 6 -0.51 -5.15 -15.33
C PRO A 6 -1.32 -5.93 -16.37
N LYS A 7 -1.12 -7.25 -16.45
CA LYS A 7 -1.79 -8.15 -17.39
C LYS A 7 -3.14 -8.62 -16.84
N GLY A 8 -4.18 -8.68 -17.70
CA GLY A 8 -5.50 -9.24 -17.37
C GLY A 8 -6.59 -8.18 -17.14
N ASP A 9 -7.83 -8.64 -16.92
CA ASP A 9 -9.04 -7.81 -16.74
C ASP A 9 -9.50 -7.72 -15.27
N GLY A 10 -8.70 -8.25 -14.34
CA GLY A 10 -9.01 -8.23 -12.90
C GLY A 10 -8.87 -6.83 -12.27
N PRO A 11 -9.36 -6.65 -11.04
CA PRO A 11 -9.24 -5.38 -10.33
C PRO A 11 -7.78 -4.99 -10.14
N LEU A 12 -7.49 -3.69 -10.29
CA LEU A 12 -6.17 -3.12 -10.11
C LEU A 12 -5.93 -2.79 -8.64
N VAL A 13 -4.92 -3.40 -8.03
CA VAL A 13 -4.47 -3.11 -6.68
C VAL A 13 -3.10 -2.42 -6.72
N VAL A 14 -3.03 -1.19 -6.21
CA VAL A 14 -1.78 -0.45 -6.11
C VAL A 14 -1.14 -0.68 -4.75
N GLY A 15 0.09 -1.19 -4.74
CA GLY A 15 0.96 -1.23 -3.56
C GLY A 15 1.77 0.05 -3.46
N LEU A 16 1.79 0.68 -2.29
CA LEU A 16 2.53 1.91 -2.03
C LEU A 16 3.33 1.79 -0.74
N GLY A 17 4.62 2.03 -0.76
CA GLY A 17 5.41 2.09 0.47
C GLY A 17 6.81 1.53 0.37
N GLY A 18 7.36 1.10 1.52
CA GLY A 18 8.73 0.62 1.61
C GLY A 18 9.72 1.68 2.08
N THR A 19 10.98 1.50 1.70
CA THR A 19 12.09 2.39 2.05
C THR A 19 12.97 2.61 0.81
N LEU A 20 13.94 3.52 0.88
CA LEU A 20 14.96 3.67 -0.18
C LEU A 20 15.93 2.48 -0.24
N ARG A 21 16.01 1.68 0.83
CA ARG A 21 16.81 0.45 0.83
C ARG A 21 16.04 -0.64 0.06
N SER A 22 16.61 -1.11 -1.02
CA SER A 22 16.09 -2.23 -1.81
C SER A 22 15.90 -3.50 -0.95
N ASN A 23 14.86 -4.25 -1.24
CA ASN A 23 14.51 -5.48 -0.52
C ASN A 23 14.32 -5.29 1.01
N SER A 24 13.85 -4.12 1.43
CA SER A 24 13.47 -3.89 2.83
C SER A 24 12.34 -4.83 3.25
N SER A 25 12.22 -5.12 4.56
CA SER A 25 11.13 -5.98 5.07
C SER A 25 9.75 -5.49 4.64
N THR A 26 9.55 -4.17 4.61
CA THR A 26 8.28 -3.57 4.16
C THR A 26 8.04 -3.81 2.67
N GLU A 27 9.05 -3.65 1.82
CA GLU A 27 8.94 -3.92 0.38
C GLU A 27 8.66 -5.40 0.12
N ARG A 28 9.37 -6.32 0.80
CA ARG A 28 9.13 -7.77 0.67
C ARG A 28 7.71 -8.14 1.08
N ALA A 29 7.20 -7.59 2.18
CA ALA A 29 5.85 -7.83 2.65
C ALA A 29 4.80 -7.32 1.65
N LEU A 30 5.00 -6.12 1.07
CA LEU A 30 4.16 -5.60 -0.01
C LEU A 30 4.17 -6.53 -1.22
N ARG A 31 5.36 -6.92 -1.70
CA ARG A 31 5.50 -7.84 -2.86
C ARG A 31 4.81 -9.17 -2.61
N HIS A 32 4.95 -9.75 -1.43
CA HIS A 32 4.28 -11.00 -1.08
C HIS A 32 2.75 -10.85 -1.10
N CYS A 33 2.24 -9.77 -0.52
CA CYS A 33 0.81 -9.48 -0.51
C CYS A 33 0.26 -9.24 -1.93
N LEU A 34 0.96 -8.47 -2.77
CA LEU A 34 0.58 -8.23 -4.16
C LEU A 34 0.64 -9.51 -5.00
N ALA A 35 1.64 -10.37 -4.81
CA ALA A 35 1.66 -11.69 -5.45
C ALA A 35 0.46 -12.55 -5.03
N ALA A 36 -0.04 -12.42 -3.79
CA ALA A 36 -1.27 -13.07 -3.37
C ALA A 36 -2.52 -12.49 -4.05
N VAL A 37 -2.54 -11.18 -4.33
CA VAL A 37 -3.58 -10.54 -5.15
C VAL A 37 -3.58 -11.11 -6.57
N GLU A 38 -2.42 -11.24 -7.20
CA GLU A 38 -2.27 -11.79 -8.56
C GLU A 38 -2.71 -13.24 -8.65
N ARG A 39 -2.31 -14.08 -7.67
CA ARG A 39 -2.79 -15.48 -7.60
C ARG A 39 -4.31 -15.60 -7.50
N GLN A 40 -4.98 -14.57 -7.00
CA GLN A 40 -6.44 -14.49 -6.88
C GLN A 40 -7.10 -13.73 -8.05
N GLY A 41 -6.34 -13.45 -9.13
CA GLY A 41 -6.86 -12.84 -10.35
C GLY A 41 -6.96 -11.31 -10.33
N GLY A 42 -6.30 -10.63 -9.40
CA GLY A 42 -6.11 -9.19 -9.43
C GLY A 42 -4.90 -8.79 -10.30
N ARG A 43 -4.85 -7.54 -10.71
CA ARG A 43 -3.70 -6.88 -11.33
C ARG A 43 -2.99 -6.03 -10.29
N THR A 44 -1.68 -5.86 -10.39
CA THR A 44 -0.94 -5.07 -9.41
C THR A 44 0.00 -4.05 -10.06
N LYS A 45 0.21 -2.92 -9.38
CA LYS A 45 1.31 -1.97 -9.60
C LYS A 45 1.96 -1.69 -8.25
N LEU A 46 3.30 -1.69 -8.17
CA LEU A 46 4.02 -1.41 -6.93
C LEU A 46 4.84 -0.12 -7.06
N TYR A 47 4.58 0.83 -6.17
CA TYR A 47 5.36 2.05 -5.99
C TYR A 47 6.17 1.96 -4.70
N CYS A 48 7.49 1.79 -4.80
CA CYS A 48 8.41 1.67 -3.67
C CYS A 48 9.80 2.21 -4.02
N GLY A 49 10.65 2.36 -3.03
CA GLY A 49 12.02 2.82 -3.22
C GLY A 49 12.08 4.17 -3.92
N GLY A 50 12.90 4.29 -4.96
CA GLY A 50 13.07 5.51 -5.74
C GLY A 50 11.80 6.02 -6.45
N ASN A 51 10.80 5.15 -6.69
CA ASN A 51 9.56 5.58 -7.32
C ASN A 51 8.65 6.42 -6.40
N ILE A 52 8.96 6.46 -5.10
CA ILE A 52 8.29 7.29 -4.11
C ILE A 52 9.23 8.29 -3.43
N GLU A 53 10.46 8.42 -3.93
CA GLU A 53 11.39 9.48 -3.54
C GLU A 53 11.03 10.78 -4.27
N LEU A 54 9.95 11.39 -3.81
CA LEU A 54 9.38 12.59 -4.40
C LEU A 54 9.86 13.83 -3.64
N PRO A 55 9.96 15.00 -4.28
CA PRO A 55 10.13 16.27 -3.56
C PRO A 55 9.09 16.39 -2.43
N MET A 56 9.38 17.17 -1.40
CA MET A 56 8.38 17.42 -0.36
C MET A 56 7.14 18.04 -0.99
N TYR A 57 5.97 17.46 -0.70
CA TYR A 57 4.69 17.96 -1.21
C TYR A 57 4.49 19.43 -0.83
N ASN A 58 4.22 20.24 -1.82
CA ASN A 58 3.93 21.67 -1.64
C ASN A 58 2.58 21.99 -2.32
N PRO A 59 1.53 22.35 -1.55
CA PRO A 59 0.22 22.67 -2.11
C PRO A 59 0.20 23.99 -2.90
N HIS A 60 1.22 24.86 -2.74
CA HIS A 60 1.33 26.12 -3.46
C HIS A 60 2.12 26.03 -4.78
N ASP A 61 2.82 24.92 -4.98
CA ASP A 61 3.56 24.66 -6.21
C ASP A 61 2.81 23.61 -7.04
N PRO A 62 2.24 23.97 -8.19
CA PRO A 62 1.54 23.01 -9.04
C PRO A 62 2.47 22.10 -9.83
N ALA A 63 3.78 22.36 -9.85
CA ALA A 63 4.74 21.54 -10.57
C ALA A 63 4.85 20.15 -9.92
N ARG A 64 4.76 19.12 -10.74
CA ARG A 64 4.89 17.72 -10.31
C ARG A 64 5.94 17.00 -11.15
N THR A 65 6.75 16.17 -10.50
CA THR A 65 7.66 15.29 -11.23
C THR A 65 6.87 14.23 -11.98
N ARG A 66 7.50 13.60 -12.96
CA ARG A 66 6.91 12.50 -13.72
C ARG A 66 6.49 11.35 -12.80
N GLU A 67 7.32 11.03 -11.81
CA GLU A 67 7.07 9.98 -10.83
C GLU A 67 5.84 10.30 -9.96
N ALA A 68 5.70 11.55 -9.53
CA ALA A 68 4.52 12.01 -8.79
C ALA A 68 3.24 11.89 -9.62
N ILE A 69 3.28 12.33 -10.89
CA ILE A 69 2.15 12.19 -11.82
C ILE A 69 1.77 10.72 -11.99
N GLN A 70 2.74 9.85 -12.26
CA GLN A 70 2.50 8.42 -12.44
C GLN A 70 1.90 7.76 -11.19
N LEU A 71 2.36 8.13 -9.99
CA LEU A 71 1.79 7.63 -8.73
C LEU A 71 0.32 8.06 -8.60
N ILE A 72 0.02 9.33 -8.81
CA ILE A 72 -1.34 9.85 -8.66
C ILE A 72 -2.28 9.26 -9.70
N GLU A 73 -1.86 9.12 -10.95
CA GLU A 73 -2.64 8.46 -12.00
C GLU A 73 -2.93 7.01 -11.64
N ALA A 74 -1.93 6.26 -11.17
CA ALA A 74 -2.13 4.89 -10.73
C ALA A 74 -3.11 4.78 -9.55
N LEU A 75 -3.08 5.71 -8.60
CA LEU A 75 -4.01 5.75 -7.47
C LEU A 75 -5.44 6.14 -7.91
N ARG A 76 -5.59 6.98 -8.95
CA ARG A 76 -6.89 7.27 -9.58
C ARG A 76 -7.50 6.02 -10.22
N GLU A 77 -6.70 5.27 -10.97
CA GLU A 77 -7.12 4.06 -11.67
C GLU A 77 -7.35 2.86 -10.73
N ALA A 78 -6.67 2.82 -9.59
CA ALA A 78 -6.73 1.70 -8.66
C ALA A 78 -8.17 1.40 -8.18
N ASP A 79 -8.51 0.13 -8.11
CA ASP A 79 -9.72 -0.35 -7.42
C ASP A 79 -9.48 -0.49 -5.91
N ALA A 80 -8.22 -0.68 -5.50
CA ALA A 80 -7.80 -0.79 -4.11
C ALA A 80 -6.35 -0.35 -3.91
N VAL A 81 -5.99 -0.03 -2.67
CA VAL A 81 -4.61 0.32 -2.29
C VAL A 81 -4.16 -0.53 -1.12
N ILE A 82 -2.92 -1.04 -1.19
CA ILE A 82 -2.23 -1.67 -0.06
C ILE A 82 -1.02 -0.82 0.28
N VAL A 83 -1.02 -0.22 1.46
CA VAL A 83 0.08 0.65 1.90
C VAL A 83 0.98 -0.06 2.91
N GLY A 84 2.29 0.10 2.74
CA GLY A 84 3.30 -0.45 3.65
C GLY A 84 4.26 0.61 4.16
N SER A 85 4.49 0.68 5.47
CA SER A 85 5.48 1.60 6.04
C SER A 85 6.38 0.92 7.05
N PRO A 86 7.69 1.25 7.05
CA PRO A 86 8.50 0.98 8.23
C PRO A 86 8.02 1.87 9.39
N GLY A 87 8.11 1.33 10.62
CA GLY A 87 7.75 2.05 11.84
C GLY A 87 8.95 2.78 12.46
N TYR A 88 9.46 3.83 11.82
CA TYR A 88 10.55 4.62 12.38
C TYR A 88 10.05 5.47 13.53
N HIS A 89 10.67 5.28 14.72
CA HIS A 89 10.32 6.02 15.95
C HIS A 89 8.81 5.93 16.28
N GLY A 90 8.16 4.80 15.94
CA GLY A 90 6.76 4.53 16.24
C GLY A 90 5.75 5.16 15.28
N GLY A 91 6.19 5.68 14.15
CA GLY A 91 5.32 6.36 13.18
C GLY A 91 5.56 5.95 11.72
N VAL A 92 4.65 6.38 10.86
CA VAL A 92 4.78 6.24 9.40
C VAL A 92 6.04 6.98 8.94
N SER A 93 6.84 6.35 8.08
CA SER A 93 8.08 6.97 7.58
C SER A 93 7.79 8.25 6.80
N GLY A 94 8.69 9.24 6.89
CA GLY A 94 8.56 10.48 6.13
C GLY A 94 8.47 10.26 4.62
N LEU A 95 9.18 9.27 4.09
CA LEU A 95 9.11 8.88 2.68
C LEU A 95 7.69 8.47 2.27
N VAL A 96 7.08 7.55 3.02
CA VAL A 96 5.72 7.06 2.74
C VAL A 96 4.70 8.17 3.00
N LYS A 97 4.85 8.93 4.10
CA LYS A 97 3.93 10.04 4.40
C LYS A 97 3.94 11.10 3.32
N ASN A 98 5.13 11.49 2.83
CA ASN A 98 5.24 12.45 1.73
C ASN A 98 4.54 11.94 0.45
N ALA A 99 4.73 10.67 0.09
CA ALA A 99 4.03 10.09 -1.07
C ALA A 99 2.50 10.08 -0.90
N LEU A 100 2.01 9.87 0.33
CA LEU A 100 0.58 9.93 0.66
C LEU A 100 0.04 11.38 0.61
N ASP A 101 0.86 12.38 0.91
CA ASP A 101 0.45 13.79 0.84
C ASP A 101 0.15 14.24 -0.60
N TYR A 102 0.77 13.62 -1.61
CA TYR A 102 0.45 13.88 -3.01
C TYR A 102 -0.99 13.47 -3.39
N ILE A 103 -1.68 12.66 -2.59
CA ILE A 103 -3.10 12.33 -2.82
C ILE A 103 -3.98 13.59 -2.69
N GLU A 104 -3.50 14.66 -2.06
CA GLU A 104 -4.18 15.96 -2.02
C GLU A 104 -4.47 16.50 -3.43
N ASP A 105 -3.68 16.15 -4.44
CA ASP A 105 -3.92 16.52 -5.83
C ASP A 105 -5.20 15.89 -6.41
N MET A 106 -5.79 14.90 -5.72
CA MET A 106 -7.07 14.26 -6.08
C MET A 106 -8.28 14.91 -5.36
N ARG A 107 -8.08 16.00 -4.63
CA ARG A 107 -9.14 16.67 -3.86
C ARG A 107 -10.31 17.16 -4.71
N ALA A 108 -10.04 17.60 -5.92
CA ALA A 108 -11.03 18.14 -6.84
C ALA A 108 -11.54 17.11 -7.87
N ASP A 109 -11.11 15.86 -7.78
CA ASP A 109 -11.55 14.81 -8.68
C ASP A 109 -13.04 14.48 -8.44
N SER A 110 -13.72 13.93 -9.42
CA SER A 110 -15.11 13.44 -9.28
C SER A 110 -15.24 12.38 -8.20
N ARG A 111 -14.21 11.53 -8.05
CA ARG A 111 -13.99 10.66 -6.89
C ARG A 111 -12.89 11.28 -6.04
N VAL A 112 -13.29 11.96 -4.97
CA VAL A 112 -12.34 12.65 -4.08
C VAL A 112 -11.44 11.67 -3.38
N TYR A 113 -10.13 11.83 -3.49
CA TYR A 113 -9.11 10.98 -2.87
C TYR A 113 -9.29 9.50 -3.23
N LEU A 114 -9.43 8.66 -2.24
CA LEU A 114 -9.62 7.21 -2.36
C LEU A 114 -11.03 6.78 -1.94
N ASP A 115 -12.01 7.65 -2.17
CA ASP A 115 -13.38 7.41 -1.73
C ASP A 115 -13.91 6.05 -2.20
N ASN A 116 -14.43 5.27 -1.24
CA ASN A 116 -14.95 3.91 -1.43
C ASN A 116 -13.92 2.85 -1.89
N LYS A 117 -12.61 3.12 -1.86
CA LYS A 117 -11.59 2.10 -2.17
C LYS A 117 -11.18 1.35 -0.90
N PRO A 118 -11.04 0.01 -0.94
CA PRO A 118 -10.44 -0.73 0.17
C PRO A 118 -8.98 -0.36 0.36
N TRP A 119 -8.57 -0.30 1.63
CA TRP A 119 -7.26 0.17 2.06
C TRP A 119 -6.61 -0.89 2.95
N GLY A 120 -5.66 -1.66 2.42
CA GLY A 120 -4.85 -2.61 3.16
C GLY A 120 -3.66 -1.92 3.84
N CYS A 121 -3.34 -2.31 5.08
CA CYS A 121 -2.23 -1.74 5.83
C CYS A 121 -1.21 -2.81 6.22
N ILE A 122 0.08 -2.53 5.97
CA ILE A 122 1.22 -3.33 6.40
C ILE A 122 2.21 -2.42 7.12
N SER A 123 2.69 -2.82 8.28
CA SER A 123 3.75 -2.12 9.00
C SER A 123 4.87 -3.06 9.40
N CYS A 124 6.12 -2.63 9.28
CA CYS A 124 7.29 -3.39 9.70
C CYS A 124 8.12 -2.54 10.64
N ALA A 125 8.43 -3.03 11.85
CA ALA A 125 9.27 -2.32 12.78
C ALA A 125 10.03 -3.28 13.70
N TYR A 126 11.12 -2.82 14.27
CA TYR A 126 11.84 -3.55 15.30
C TYR A 126 11.10 -3.40 16.64
N GLY A 127 10.23 -4.36 16.94
CA GLY A 127 9.38 -4.38 18.12
C GLY A 127 7.90 -4.08 17.87
N TRP A 128 7.05 -4.77 18.61
CA TRP A 128 5.60 -4.76 18.45
C TRP A 128 4.97 -3.38 18.67
N GLN A 129 5.49 -2.61 19.67
CA GLN A 129 4.95 -1.28 19.95
C GLN A 129 4.99 -0.36 18.73
N ALA A 130 6.16 -0.31 18.06
CA ALA A 130 6.33 0.52 16.87
C ALA A 130 5.54 -0.03 15.67
N ALA A 131 5.52 -1.36 15.48
CA ALA A 131 4.77 -1.98 14.39
C ALA A 131 3.27 -1.70 14.52
N VAL A 132 2.66 -1.94 15.69
CA VAL A 132 1.23 -1.70 15.92
C VAL A 132 0.91 -0.19 15.89
N GLY A 133 1.75 0.66 16.48
CA GLY A 133 1.57 2.11 16.44
C GLY A 133 1.51 2.66 15.02
N THR A 134 2.45 2.22 14.18
CA THR A 134 2.50 2.62 12.75
C THR A 134 1.30 2.08 11.97
N LEU A 135 0.88 0.85 12.23
CA LEU A 135 -0.32 0.27 11.60
C LEU A 135 -1.56 1.10 11.89
N ASN A 136 -1.76 1.53 13.15
CA ASN A 136 -2.90 2.36 13.53
C ASN A 136 -2.86 3.74 12.84
N GLN A 137 -1.68 4.34 12.68
CA GLN A 137 -1.55 5.58 11.94
C GLN A 137 -1.93 5.41 10.46
N LEU A 138 -1.48 4.33 9.80
CA LEU A 138 -1.86 4.04 8.41
C LEU A 138 -3.38 3.86 8.25
N ARG A 139 -4.06 3.24 9.23
CA ARG A 139 -5.53 3.14 9.25
C ARG A 139 -6.18 4.53 9.35
N GLY A 140 -5.66 5.39 10.23
CA GLY A 140 -6.13 6.77 10.38
C GLY A 140 -5.98 7.58 9.09
N VAL A 141 -4.83 7.45 8.40
CA VAL A 141 -4.61 8.08 7.09
C VAL A 141 -5.63 7.57 6.06
N GLY A 142 -5.86 6.24 6.00
CA GLY A 142 -6.87 5.67 5.10
C GLY A 142 -8.26 6.26 5.32
N HIS A 143 -8.71 6.38 6.56
CA HIS A 143 -9.98 7.03 6.88
C HIS A 143 -10.00 8.52 6.47
N ALA A 144 -8.93 9.27 6.72
CA ALA A 144 -8.83 10.66 6.29
C ALA A 144 -8.92 10.82 4.77
N LEU A 145 -8.41 9.84 4.01
CA LEU A 145 -8.49 9.76 2.56
C LEU A 145 -9.81 9.14 2.05
N ARG A 146 -10.83 8.96 2.91
CA ARG A 146 -12.15 8.37 2.59
C ARG A 146 -12.10 6.92 2.13
N ALA A 147 -10.98 6.23 2.33
CA ALA A 147 -10.86 4.81 2.02
C ALA A 147 -11.49 3.93 3.12
N TRP A 148 -11.67 2.65 2.80
CA TRP A 148 -12.17 1.64 3.72
C TRP A 148 -11.01 0.74 4.22
N PRO A 149 -10.39 1.02 5.37
CA PRO A 149 -9.40 0.13 5.94
C PRO A 149 -9.97 -1.27 6.15
N THR A 150 -9.24 -2.28 5.66
CA THR A 150 -9.62 -3.68 5.84
C THR A 150 -9.68 -4.06 7.33
N PRO A 151 -10.53 -5.01 7.75
CA PRO A 151 -10.57 -5.49 9.14
C PRO A 151 -9.19 -5.96 9.62
N LEU A 152 -8.46 -6.72 8.80
CA LEU A 152 -7.09 -7.09 9.09
C LEU A 152 -6.12 -6.03 8.55
N GLY A 153 -5.17 -5.61 9.39
CA GLY A 153 -3.91 -4.99 8.99
C GLY A 153 -2.77 -5.85 9.52
N VAL A 154 -1.64 -5.88 8.84
CA VAL A 154 -0.51 -6.75 9.17
C VAL A 154 0.60 -5.95 9.82
N ALA A 155 0.85 -6.19 11.12
CA ALA A 155 2.00 -5.67 11.84
C ALA A 155 3.08 -6.76 11.90
N ILE A 156 4.29 -6.43 11.45
CA ILE A 156 5.43 -7.34 11.39
C ILE A 156 6.51 -6.85 12.34
N ASN A 157 6.84 -7.67 13.34
CA ASN A 157 8.01 -7.43 14.19
C ASN A 157 9.27 -7.94 13.49
N SER A 158 10.09 -7.06 12.96
CA SER A 158 11.33 -7.44 12.26
C SER A 158 12.46 -7.88 13.20
N ALA A 159 12.25 -7.91 14.52
CA ALA A 159 13.13 -8.58 15.45
C ALA A 159 13.01 -10.11 15.41
N ASP A 160 11.87 -10.62 14.93
CA ASP A 160 11.60 -12.04 14.77
C ASP A 160 12.17 -12.55 13.42
N GLN A 161 12.38 -13.86 13.30
CA GLN A 161 12.88 -14.47 12.07
C GLN A 161 11.73 -14.61 11.03
N ILE A 162 11.41 -13.50 10.37
CA ILE A 162 10.35 -13.43 9.36
C ILE A 162 10.84 -13.90 7.98
N TRP A 163 12.11 -13.63 7.69
CA TRP A 163 12.77 -13.88 6.40
C TRP A 163 13.97 -14.80 6.60
N ASP A 164 14.23 -15.68 5.65
CA ASP A 164 15.46 -16.44 5.59
C ASP A 164 16.63 -15.62 4.98
N GLU A 165 17.80 -16.25 4.86
CA GLU A 165 19.01 -15.64 4.28
C GLU A 165 18.83 -15.28 2.79
N ALA A 166 18.01 -16.01 2.06
CA ALA A 166 17.66 -15.72 0.66
C ALA A 166 16.65 -14.59 0.54
N GLY A 167 16.03 -14.18 1.67
CA GLY A 167 15.02 -13.15 1.73
C GLY A 167 13.60 -13.64 1.47
N GLU A 168 13.38 -14.95 1.52
CA GLU A 168 12.07 -15.55 1.39
C GLU A 168 11.32 -15.51 2.72
N LEU A 169 9.99 -15.37 2.64
CA LEU A 169 9.11 -15.33 3.81
C LEU A 169 8.96 -16.74 4.40
N VAL A 170 9.46 -16.92 5.62
CA VAL A 170 9.44 -18.23 6.32
C VAL A 170 8.44 -18.29 7.48
N ASP A 171 7.97 -17.16 7.98
CA ASP A 171 6.96 -17.13 9.04
C ASP A 171 5.57 -17.45 8.48
N ALA A 172 5.01 -18.59 8.93
CA ALA A 172 3.71 -19.08 8.46
C ALA A 172 2.54 -18.16 8.87
N THR A 173 2.65 -17.49 10.03
CA THR A 173 1.62 -16.57 10.55
C THR A 173 1.58 -15.31 9.70
N VAL A 174 2.72 -14.71 9.43
CA VAL A 174 2.83 -13.52 8.57
C VAL A 174 2.37 -13.86 7.14
N THR A 175 2.78 -15.04 6.62
CA THR A 175 2.32 -15.53 5.31
C THR A 175 0.79 -15.59 5.25
N SER A 176 0.17 -16.22 6.24
CA SER A 176 -1.29 -16.36 6.33
C SER A 176 -1.98 -15.00 6.43
N GLN A 177 -1.45 -14.08 7.22
CA GLN A 177 -2.01 -12.73 7.39
C GLN A 177 -1.92 -11.89 6.10
N LEU A 178 -0.80 -11.93 5.38
CA LEU A 178 -0.65 -11.21 4.10
C LEU A 178 -1.58 -11.77 3.03
N ASN A 179 -1.75 -13.11 2.97
CA ASN A 179 -2.70 -13.75 2.06
C ASN A 179 -4.15 -13.37 2.40
N LEU A 180 -4.50 -13.33 3.70
CA LEU A 180 -5.83 -12.92 4.15
C LEU A 180 -6.09 -11.43 3.85
N LEU A 181 -5.11 -10.56 4.03
CA LEU A 181 -5.20 -9.15 3.66
C LEU A 181 -5.53 -8.98 2.18
N ALA A 182 -4.81 -9.68 1.30
CA ALA A 182 -5.08 -9.68 -0.14
C ALA A 182 -6.51 -10.14 -0.45
N SER A 183 -6.97 -11.22 0.21
CA SER A 183 -8.34 -11.73 0.04
C SER A 183 -9.40 -10.74 0.49
N GLN A 184 -9.21 -10.04 1.63
CA GLN A 184 -10.14 -9.03 2.12
C GLN A 184 -10.26 -7.84 1.15
N VAL A 185 -9.14 -7.36 0.61
CA VAL A 185 -9.10 -6.31 -0.40
C VAL A 185 -9.90 -6.70 -1.64
N LEU A 186 -9.63 -7.87 -2.21
CA LEU A 186 -10.31 -8.33 -3.43
C LEU A 186 -11.80 -8.65 -3.20
N THR A 187 -12.15 -9.21 -2.04
CA THR A 187 -13.55 -9.47 -1.69
C THR A 187 -14.35 -8.18 -1.64
N PHE A 188 -13.80 -7.12 -1.04
CA PHE A 188 -14.48 -5.83 -0.99
C PHE A 188 -14.70 -5.26 -2.40
N VAL A 189 -13.66 -5.23 -3.25
CA VAL A 189 -13.77 -4.72 -4.63
C VAL A 189 -14.85 -5.47 -5.41
N ARG A 190 -14.84 -6.81 -5.36
CA ARG A 190 -15.80 -7.65 -6.08
C ARG A 190 -17.23 -7.46 -5.58
N SER A 191 -17.42 -7.31 -4.28
CA SER A 191 -18.73 -7.06 -3.70
C SER A 191 -19.30 -5.70 -4.11
N ALA A 192 -18.48 -4.66 -4.14
CA ALA A 192 -18.87 -3.33 -4.58
C ALA A 192 -19.24 -3.30 -6.09
N SER A 193 -18.47 -4.00 -6.93
CA SER A 193 -18.75 -4.12 -8.37
C SER A 193 -20.03 -4.91 -8.64
N GLY A 194 -20.34 -5.95 -7.90
CA GLY A 194 -21.57 -6.74 -8.04
C GLY A 194 -22.83 -6.01 -7.57
N GLN A 195 -22.71 -4.97 -6.75
CA GLN A 195 -23.83 -4.11 -6.35
C GLN A 195 -24.12 -3.00 -7.38
N ALA A 196 -23.11 -2.55 -8.13
CA ALA A 196 -23.27 -1.55 -9.18
C ALA A 196 -23.95 -2.12 -10.45
N ALA A 197 -24.04 -3.46 -10.57
CA ALA A 197 -24.67 -4.16 -11.70
C ALA A 197 -26.13 -4.58 -11.44
N ARG A 198 -26.73 -4.19 -10.31
CA ARG A 198 -28.15 -4.40 -9.98
C ARG A 198 -28.90 -3.08 -9.93
#